data_059c28b64ea4ee8668d1fb7a97142380
#
_entry.id   059c28b64ea4ee8668d1fb7a97142380
#
_cell.length_a   1.000
_cell.length_b   1.000
_cell.length_c   1.000
_cell.angle_alpha   90.00
_cell.angle_beta   90.00
_cell.angle_gamma   90.00
#
_symmetry.space_group_name_H-M   'P 1'
#
loop_
_entity.id
_entity.type
_entity.pdbx_description
1 polymer ?
#
loop_
_entity_poly.entity_id
_entity_poly.type
_entity_poly.pdbx_seq_one_letter_code
_entity_poly.pdbx_strand_id
1 'polypeptide(L)'
;MTTDSTEPIIKLERADIYQGERPVLNDVHFEISKGEFVYLIGRTGSGKSSLLKTLYADLWLHTGSAKVAGYELHNIKRVDIPFLRRRIGIVFQDFQLLSDRSVEDNLAFVLRATGWEQQGKISKRIAEVLMQVGLGTAQKRMPHQLSGGEQQRVVIARAMLNEPQILLADEPTGNLDPEVGDQIMQVFRTINNAGTAILMATHNHDFLKRFPARVIKCENGGVTMS
;
A
#
# COMPACT_ATOMS: atom_id res chain seq x y z
N MET A 1 -11.12 8.69 -25.70
CA MET A 1 -9.67 8.68 -25.39
C MET A 1 -9.38 7.31 -24.80
N THR A 2 -8.80 6.44 -25.58
CA THR A 2 -8.36 5.11 -25.18
C THR A 2 -7.21 5.29 -24.19
N THR A 3 -7.43 5.00 -22.92
CA THR A 3 -6.37 4.93 -21.92
C THR A 3 -5.44 3.80 -22.32
N ASP A 4 -4.23 4.18 -22.72
CA ASP A 4 -3.17 3.28 -23.15
C ASP A 4 -2.93 2.22 -22.04
N SER A 5 -3.26 0.97 -22.33
CA SER A 5 -3.18 -0.15 -21.38
C SER A 5 -1.73 -0.56 -21.06
N THR A 6 -0.75 0.13 -21.65
CA THR A 6 0.69 -0.17 -21.58
C THR A 6 1.44 0.67 -20.55
N GLU A 7 0.86 1.76 -20.03
CA GLU A 7 1.57 2.63 -19.09
C GLU A 7 1.69 1.98 -17.70
N PRO A 8 2.92 1.87 -17.13
CA PRO A 8 3.13 1.31 -15.80
C PRO A 8 2.45 2.15 -14.72
N ILE A 9 2.00 1.51 -13.63
CA ILE A 9 1.40 2.20 -12.48
C ILE A 9 2.45 2.92 -11.64
N ILE A 10 3.66 2.39 -11.59
CA ILE A 10 4.85 3.01 -11.00
C ILE A 10 5.99 2.95 -12.02
N LYS A 11 6.70 4.05 -12.19
CA LYS A 11 7.95 4.12 -12.94
C LYS A 11 8.91 5.06 -12.24
N LEU A 12 10.12 4.58 -11.93
CA LEU A 12 11.23 5.37 -11.43
C LEU A 12 12.40 5.31 -12.42
N GLU A 13 13.06 6.44 -12.63
CA GLU A 13 14.24 6.55 -13.49
C GLU A 13 15.28 7.43 -12.79
N ARG A 14 16.43 6.82 -12.47
CA ARG A 14 17.57 7.46 -11.81
C ARG A 14 17.18 8.26 -10.58
N ALA A 15 16.30 7.69 -9.75
CA ALA A 15 15.75 8.35 -8.59
C ALA A 15 16.64 8.09 -7.37
N ASP A 16 17.03 9.16 -6.67
CA ASP A 16 17.69 9.04 -5.38
C ASP A 16 16.67 9.22 -4.25
N ILE A 17 16.66 8.27 -3.32
CA ILE A 17 15.73 8.27 -2.20
C ILE A 17 16.45 8.76 -0.95
N TYR A 18 15.89 9.77 -0.31
CA TYR A 18 16.46 10.42 0.87
C TYR A 18 15.62 10.17 2.12
N GLN A 19 16.28 10.15 3.26
CA GLN A 19 15.65 10.27 4.58
C GLN A 19 16.27 11.47 5.29
N GLY A 20 15.55 12.60 5.30
CA GLY A 20 16.13 13.90 5.61
C GLY A 20 17.18 14.28 4.57
N GLU A 21 18.40 14.59 5.01
CA GLU A 21 19.52 14.92 4.13
C GLU A 21 20.38 13.69 3.72
N ARG A 22 20.08 12.51 4.30
CA ARG A 22 20.85 11.29 4.05
C ARG A 22 20.28 10.52 2.86
N PRO A 23 21.08 10.26 1.80
CA PRO A 23 20.68 9.33 0.75
C PRO A 23 20.64 7.89 1.32
N VAL A 24 19.57 7.16 1.04
CA VAL A 24 19.38 5.76 1.47
C VAL A 24 19.36 4.80 0.30
N LEU A 25 18.89 5.24 -0.87
CA LEU A 25 19.00 4.52 -2.14
C LEU A 25 19.39 5.50 -3.23
N ASN A 26 20.29 5.08 -4.13
CA ASN A 26 20.78 5.89 -5.23
C ASN A 26 20.46 5.18 -6.55
N ASP A 27 20.27 5.96 -7.60
CA ASP A 27 20.05 5.50 -8.97
C ASP A 27 18.96 4.42 -9.08
N VAL A 28 17.86 4.62 -8.37
CA VAL A 28 16.73 3.68 -8.37
C VAL A 28 16.05 3.70 -9.73
N HIS A 29 15.95 2.51 -10.34
CA HIS A 29 15.34 2.34 -11.64
C HIS A 29 14.48 1.07 -11.65
N PHE A 30 13.17 1.21 -11.77
CA PHE A 30 12.23 0.10 -11.99
C PHE A 30 10.86 0.62 -12.42
N GLU A 31 10.05 -0.30 -12.93
CA GLU A 31 8.64 -0.06 -13.22
C GLU A 31 7.76 -1.20 -12.67
N ILE A 32 6.50 -0.89 -12.41
CA ILE A 32 5.47 -1.86 -11.99
C ILE A 32 4.26 -1.66 -12.90
N SER A 33 3.80 -2.75 -13.49
CA SER A 33 2.62 -2.74 -14.36
C SER A 33 1.31 -2.70 -13.55
N LYS A 34 0.23 -2.27 -14.19
CA LYS A 34 -1.12 -2.36 -13.60
C LYS A 34 -1.46 -3.84 -13.29
N GLY A 35 -2.03 -4.09 -12.13
CA GLY A 35 -2.40 -5.43 -11.68
C GLY A 35 -1.22 -6.35 -11.34
N GLU A 36 0.02 -5.86 -11.36
CA GLU A 36 1.18 -6.65 -11.02
C GLU A 36 1.35 -6.77 -9.51
N PHE A 37 1.79 -7.95 -9.03
CA PHE A 37 2.23 -8.15 -7.65
C PHE A 37 3.75 -8.17 -7.60
N VAL A 38 4.35 -7.29 -6.82
CA VAL A 38 5.81 -7.17 -6.68
C VAL A 38 6.19 -7.16 -5.21
N TYR A 39 7.21 -7.96 -4.86
CA TYR A 39 7.85 -7.88 -3.55
C TYR A 39 9.01 -6.89 -3.57
N LEU A 40 9.11 -6.11 -2.50
CA LEU A 40 10.26 -5.26 -2.21
C LEU A 40 11.01 -5.87 -1.02
N ILE A 41 12.13 -6.53 -1.27
CA ILE A 41 12.89 -7.22 -0.22
C ILE A 41 14.20 -6.51 0.11
N GLY A 42 14.76 -6.81 1.26
CA GLY A 42 16.04 -6.26 1.73
C GLY A 42 16.12 -6.27 3.25
N ARG A 43 17.32 -6.11 3.77
CA ARG A 43 17.57 -6.07 5.23
C ARG A 43 16.83 -4.88 5.86
N THR A 44 16.59 -4.94 7.17
CA THR A 44 16.12 -3.78 7.94
C THR A 44 17.09 -2.61 7.74
N GLY A 45 16.57 -1.43 7.48
CA GLY A 45 17.37 -0.24 7.17
C GLY A 45 17.89 -0.14 5.73
N SER A 46 17.54 -1.05 4.81
CA SER A 46 17.98 -1.00 3.40
C SER A 46 17.26 0.05 2.54
N GLY A 47 16.33 0.84 3.10
CA GLY A 47 15.63 1.90 2.37
C GLY A 47 14.22 1.53 1.86
N LYS A 48 13.70 0.31 2.11
CA LYS A 48 12.36 -0.12 1.65
C LYS A 48 11.25 0.85 2.06
N SER A 49 11.14 1.15 3.36
CA SER A 49 10.12 2.07 3.87
C SER A 49 10.31 3.50 3.35
N SER A 50 11.56 3.96 3.17
CA SER A 50 11.84 5.28 2.57
C SER A 50 11.40 5.32 1.11
N LEU A 51 11.65 4.26 0.35
CA LEU A 51 11.16 4.13 -1.02
C LEU A 51 9.62 4.17 -1.06
N LEU A 52 8.94 3.36 -0.23
CA LEU A 52 7.48 3.40 -0.14
C LEU A 52 6.97 4.80 0.21
N LYS A 53 7.58 5.47 1.19
CA LYS A 53 7.23 6.84 1.60
C LYS A 53 7.40 7.86 0.47
N THR A 54 8.42 7.71 -0.35
CA THR A 54 8.59 8.55 -1.54
C THR A 54 7.46 8.31 -2.54
N LEU A 55 7.04 7.05 -2.79
CA LEU A 55 6.00 6.73 -3.75
C LEU A 55 4.63 7.35 -3.41
N TYR A 56 4.31 7.57 -2.14
CA TYR A 56 3.07 8.28 -1.75
C TYR A 56 3.31 9.73 -1.29
N ALA A 57 4.47 10.32 -1.68
CA ALA A 57 4.84 11.70 -1.43
C ALA A 57 4.82 12.11 0.06
N ASP A 58 5.29 11.22 0.96
CA ASP A 58 5.62 11.54 2.35
C ASP A 58 7.07 12.02 2.47
N LEU A 59 7.96 11.44 1.64
CA LEU A 59 9.30 11.94 1.39
C LEU A 59 9.36 12.56 0.00
N TRP A 60 10.06 13.68 -0.12
CA TRP A 60 10.22 14.37 -1.39
C TRP A 60 11.25 13.66 -2.28
N LEU A 61 10.95 13.58 -3.57
CA LEU A 61 11.92 13.17 -4.59
C LEU A 61 12.71 14.40 -5.04
N HIS A 62 14.02 14.39 -4.82
CA HIS A 62 14.90 15.51 -5.16
C HIS A 62 15.64 15.28 -6.50
N THR A 63 15.97 14.03 -6.83
CA THR A 63 16.77 13.66 -7.98
C THR A 63 16.09 12.55 -8.78
N GLY A 64 16.25 12.60 -10.10
CA GLY A 64 15.63 11.66 -11.02
C GLY A 64 14.15 11.93 -11.27
N SER A 65 13.44 10.95 -11.78
CA SER A 65 12.01 11.02 -12.02
C SER A 65 11.27 9.84 -11.40
N ALA A 66 10.04 10.08 -10.96
CA ALA A 66 9.14 9.04 -10.52
C ALA A 66 7.71 9.41 -10.91
N LYS A 67 7.03 8.49 -11.60
CA LYS A 67 5.62 8.58 -11.93
C LYS A 67 4.86 7.50 -11.18
N VAL A 68 3.83 7.89 -10.42
CA VAL A 68 3.02 6.98 -9.60
C VAL A 68 1.54 7.29 -9.81
N ALA A 69 0.77 6.30 -10.21
CA ALA A 69 -0.67 6.42 -10.45
C ALA A 69 -1.03 7.65 -11.31
N GLY A 70 -0.18 7.98 -12.30
CA GLY A 70 -0.35 9.11 -13.21
C GLY A 70 0.16 10.46 -12.70
N TYR A 71 0.79 10.54 -11.53
CA TYR A 71 1.39 11.76 -10.97
C TYR A 71 2.91 11.72 -11.06
N GLU A 72 3.52 12.83 -11.52
CA GLU A 72 4.97 13.05 -11.53
C GLU A 72 5.41 13.56 -10.15
N LEU A 73 6.22 12.77 -9.42
CA LEU A 73 6.57 13.10 -8.03
C LEU A 73 7.63 14.19 -7.91
N HIS A 74 8.55 14.32 -8.87
CA HIS A 74 9.65 15.28 -8.82
C HIS A 74 9.19 16.75 -8.77
N ASN A 75 7.96 17.04 -9.22
CA ASN A 75 7.38 18.39 -9.24
C ASN A 75 5.95 18.42 -8.69
N ILE A 76 5.54 17.40 -7.92
CA ILE A 76 4.19 17.31 -7.38
C ILE A 76 3.89 18.50 -6.45
N LYS A 77 2.79 19.17 -6.69
CA LYS A 77 2.35 20.26 -5.82
C LYS A 77 1.68 19.70 -4.55
N ARG A 78 1.83 20.39 -3.43
CA ARG A 78 1.19 19.98 -2.16
C ARG A 78 -0.32 19.77 -2.27
N VAL A 79 -0.99 20.56 -3.10
CA VAL A 79 -2.44 20.44 -3.35
C VAL A 79 -2.83 19.18 -4.11
N ASP A 80 -1.90 18.55 -4.84
CA ASP A 80 -2.14 17.33 -5.61
C ASP A 80 -1.87 16.05 -4.81
N ILE A 81 -1.09 16.13 -3.72
CA ILE A 81 -0.75 14.97 -2.88
C ILE A 81 -1.99 14.22 -2.35
N PRO A 82 -3.06 14.87 -1.86
CA PRO A 82 -4.28 14.18 -1.45
C PRO A 82 -4.93 13.39 -2.58
N PHE A 83 -4.87 13.86 -3.82
CA PHE A 83 -5.43 13.18 -4.99
C PHE A 83 -4.56 11.99 -5.42
N LEU A 84 -3.23 12.11 -5.36
CA LEU A 84 -2.31 10.98 -5.51
C LEU A 84 -2.64 9.90 -4.47
N ARG A 85 -2.69 10.27 -3.18
CA ARG A 85 -2.95 9.33 -2.06
C ARG A 85 -4.31 8.65 -2.13
N ARG A 86 -5.32 9.23 -2.80
CA ARG A 86 -6.60 8.56 -3.06
C ARG A 86 -6.49 7.43 -4.07
N ARG A 87 -5.50 7.49 -4.99
CA ARG A 87 -5.23 6.44 -5.98
C ARG A 87 -4.33 5.32 -5.45
N ILE A 88 -3.79 5.51 -4.25
CA ILE A 88 -2.87 4.58 -3.59
C ILE A 88 -3.51 4.14 -2.29
N GLY A 89 -3.60 2.83 -2.04
CA GLY A 89 -3.90 2.31 -0.73
C GLY A 89 -2.60 2.05 0.04
N ILE A 90 -2.55 2.46 1.30
CA ILE A 90 -1.37 2.27 2.14
C ILE A 90 -1.71 1.33 3.29
N VAL A 91 -0.92 0.26 3.44
CA VAL A 91 -1.01 -0.72 4.52
C VAL A 91 0.28 -0.67 5.33
N PHE A 92 0.20 -0.18 6.56
CA PHE A 92 1.33 -0.07 7.47
C PHE A 92 1.52 -1.35 8.29
N GLN A 93 2.74 -1.54 8.82
CA GLN A 93 3.05 -2.62 9.75
C GLN A 93 2.26 -2.49 11.06
N ASP A 94 2.17 -1.27 11.60
CA ASP A 94 1.33 -0.95 12.75
C ASP A 94 -0.09 -0.67 12.26
N PHE A 95 -1.08 -1.21 12.94
CA PHE A 95 -2.49 -1.12 12.49
C PHE A 95 -2.98 0.33 12.36
N GLN A 96 -2.54 1.23 13.25
CA GLN A 96 -2.92 2.65 13.26
C GLN A 96 -4.44 2.84 13.17
N LEU A 97 -5.19 2.00 13.87
CA LEU A 97 -6.63 2.16 14.03
C LEU A 97 -6.92 3.12 15.17
N LEU A 98 -7.94 3.96 15.00
CA LEU A 98 -8.42 4.84 16.05
C LEU A 98 -9.12 3.97 17.11
N SER A 99 -8.53 3.88 18.30
CA SER A 99 -8.94 2.95 19.37
C SER A 99 -10.26 3.35 20.04
N ASP A 100 -10.63 4.62 19.92
CA ASP A 100 -11.87 5.23 20.46
C ASP A 100 -13.08 5.09 19.51
N ARG A 101 -12.92 4.42 18.37
CA ARG A 101 -13.94 4.31 17.33
C ARG A 101 -14.14 2.87 16.88
N SER A 102 -15.38 2.55 16.49
CA SER A 102 -15.71 1.27 15.87
C SER A 102 -14.99 1.06 14.54
N VAL A 103 -15.00 -0.18 14.03
CA VAL A 103 -14.49 -0.48 12.67
C VAL A 103 -15.18 0.39 11.63
N GLU A 104 -16.52 0.48 11.66
CA GLU A 104 -17.29 1.34 10.74
C GLU A 104 -16.85 2.80 10.83
N ASP A 105 -16.67 3.35 12.03
CA ASP A 105 -16.28 4.74 12.21
C ASP A 105 -14.83 5.01 11.77
N ASN A 106 -13.91 4.04 11.96
CA ASN A 106 -12.56 4.10 11.41
C ASN A 106 -12.58 4.24 9.88
N LEU A 107 -13.41 3.44 9.22
CA LEU A 107 -13.52 3.45 7.76
C LEU A 107 -14.29 4.68 7.25
N ALA A 108 -15.39 5.05 7.91
CA ALA A 108 -16.18 6.23 7.57
C ALA A 108 -15.36 7.53 7.69
N PHE A 109 -14.47 7.61 8.69
CA PHE A 109 -13.56 8.74 8.87
C PHE A 109 -12.71 9.00 7.61
N VAL A 110 -12.14 7.94 7.02
CA VAL A 110 -11.32 8.05 5.81
C VAL A 110 -12.17 8.48 4.61
N LEU A 111 -13.36 7.89 4.41
CA LEU A 111 -14.25 8.25 3.31
C LEU A 111 -14.66 9.72 3.39
N ARG A 112 -15.07 10.20 4.58
CA ARG A 112 -15.41 11.61 4.78
C ARG A 112 -14.23 12.54 4.53
N ALA A 113 -13.03 12.20 5.02
CA ALA A 113 -11.80 12.95 4.79
C ALA A 113 -11.41 13.00 3.30
N THR A 114 -11.87 12.04 2.51
CA THR A 114 -11.63 11.98 1.06
C THR A 114 -12.79 12.53 0.22
N GLY A 115 -13.78 13.19 0.86
CA GLY A 115 -14.85 13.94 0.18
C GLY A 115 -16.13 13.15 -0.09
N TRP A 116 -16.34 12.00 0.60
CA TRP A 116 -17.61 11.30 0.53
C TRP A 116 -18.61 11.94 1.50
N GLU A 117 -19.76 12.38 0.98
CA GLU A 117 -20.77 13.10 1.76
C GLU A 117 -22.04 12.26 2.01
N GLN A 118 -22.39 11.36 1.07
CA GLN A 118 -23.65 10.63 1.12
C GLN A 118 -23.53 9.42 2.05
N GLN A 119 -24.20 9.46 3.22
CA GLN A 119 -24.12 8.39 4.24
C GLN A 119 -24.47 7.00 3.67
N GLY A 120 -25.47 6.88 2.80
CA GLY A 120 -25.83 5.60 2.19
C GLY A 120 -24.72 5.01 1.32
N LYS A 121 -23.99 5.85 0.56
CA LYS A 121 -22.84 5.40 -0.22
C LYS A 121 -21.67 5.01 0.68
N ILE A 122 -21.44 5.77 1.77
CA ILE A 122 -20.40 5.46 2.75
C ILE A 122 -20.66 4.08 3.39
N SER A 123 -21.87 3.85 3.91
CA SER A 123 -22.22 2.57 4.56
C SER A 123 -22.14 1.40 3.57
N LYS A 124 -22.59 1.58 2.32
CA LYS A 124 -22.47 0.57 1.27
C LYS A 124 -21.01 0.22 1.00
N ARG A 125 -20.14 1.24 0.81
CA ARG A 125 -18.73 1.04 0.52
C ARG A 125 -18.00 0.35 1.66
N ILE A 126 -18.30 0.71 2.90
CA ILE A 126 -17.75 0.05 4.10
C ILE A 126 -18.14 -1.44 4.12
N ALA A 127 -19.40 -1.75 3.88
CA ALA A 127 -19.86 -3.14 3.83
C ALA A 127 -19.13 -3.94 2.74
N GLU A 128 -18.97 -3.37 1.54
CA GLU A 128 -18.27 -4.00 0.42
C GLU A 128 -16.81 -4.34 0.78
N VAL A 129 -16.03 -3.38 1.29
CA VAL A 129 -14.61 -3.63 1.61
C VAL A 129 -14.45 -4.57 2.78
N LEU A 130 -15.33 -4.54 3.78
CA LEU A 130 -15.31 -5.48 4.89
C LEU A 130 -15.64 -6.90 4.43
N MET A 131 -16.56 -7.07 3.50
CA MET A 131 -16.83 -8.38 2.89
C MET A 131 -15.63 -8.89 2.11
N GLN A 132 -14.95 -8.04 1.34
CA GLN A 132 -13.74 -8.40 0.58
C GLN A 132 -12.62 -8.96 1.46
N VAL A 133 -12.50 -8.47 2.70
CA VAL A 133 -11.50 -8.95 3.66
C VAL A 133 -12.02 -9.99 4.65
N GLY A 134 -13.26 -10.49 4.47
CA GLY A 134 -13.87 -11.51 5.33
C GLY A 134 -14.31 -11.02 6.72
N LEU A 135 -14.66 -9.73 6.85
CA LEU A 135 -15.08 -9.09 8.11
C LEU A 135 -16.47 -8.44 8.03
N GLY A 136 -17.38 -8.98 7.21
CA GLY A 136 -18.70 -8.39 6.97
C GLY A 136 -19.57 -8.17 8.22
N THR A 137 -19.32 -8.88 9.33
CA THR A 137 -20.04 -8.74 10.61
C THR A 137 -19.31 -7.89 11.64
N ALA A 138 -18.12 -7.37 11.34
CA ALA A 138 -17.26 -6.71 12.32
C ALA A 138 -17.52 -5.19 12.47
N GLN A 139 -18.47 -4.61 11.73
CA GLN A 139 -18.70 -3.16 11.63
C GLN A 139 -18.78 -2.43 12.97
N LYS A 140 -19.50 -3.01 13.95
CA LYS A 140 -19.75 -2.40 15.26
C LYS A 140 -18.68 -2.73 16.31
N ARG A 141 -17.72 -3.62 15.98
CA ARG A 141 -16.65 -3.99 16.93
C ARG A 141 -15.64 -2.86 17.05
N MET A 142 -15.09 -2.75 18.27
CA MET A 142 -13.98 -1.84 18.55
C MET A 142 -12.65 -2.52 18.24
N PRO A 143 -11.57 -1.77 17.90
CA PRO A 143 -10.26 -2.36 17.59
C PRO A 143 -9.75 -3.34 18.65
N HIS A 144 -9.93 -3.04 19.96
CA HIS A 144 -9.50 -3.91 21.05
C HIS A 144 -10.28 -5.24 21.16
N GLN A 145 -11.39 -5.38 20.46
CA GLN A 145 -12.19 -6.61 20.36
C GLN A 145 -11.79 -7.49 19.18
N LEU A 146 -10.80 -7.05 18.39
CA LEU A 146 -10.32 -7.75 17.21
C LEU A 146 -8.98 -8.44 17.50
N SER A 147 -8.79 -9.64 16.96
CA SER A 147 -7.47 -10.26 16.88
C SER A 147 -6.51 -9.43 16.01
N GLY A 148 -5.20 -9.65 16.12
CA GLY A 148 -4.21 -8.97 15.27
C GLY A 148 -4.48 -9.16 13.78
N GLY A 149 -4.83 -10.37 13.35
CA GLY A 149 -5.19 -10.66 11.96
C GLY A 149 -6.48 -9.96 11.51
N GLU A 150 -7.49 -9.86 12.39
CA GLU A 150 -8.70 -9.08 12.09
C GLU A 150 -8.40 -7.58 11.99
N GLN A 151 -7.57 -7.03 12.89
CA GLN A 151 -7.14 -5.64 12.81
C GLN A 151 -6.40 -5.36 11.49
N GLN A 152 -5.51 -6.26 11.07
CA GLN A 152 -4.81 -6.13 9.79
C GLN A 152 -5.78 -6.17 8.61
N ARG A 153 -6.79 -7.03 8.63
CA ARG A 153 -7.83 -7.03 7.59
C ARG A 153 -8.63 -5.73 7.57
N VAL A 154 -8.90 -5.10 8.72
CA VAL A 154 -9.52 -3.77 8.76
C VAL A 154 -8.60 -2.71 8.13
N VAL A 155 -7.29 -2.78 8.38
CA VAL A 155 -6.29 -1.88 7.75
C VAL A 155 -6.29 -2.06 6.23
N ILE A 156 -6.33 -3.30 5.74
CA ILE A 156 -6.44 -3.58 4.30
C ILE A 156 -7.76 -3.05 3.74
N ALA A 157 -8.89 -3.28 4.42
CA ALA A 157 -10.19 -2.72 4.03
C ALA A 157 -10.14 -1.19 3.94
N ARG A 158 -9.50 -0.53 4.93
CA ARG A 158 -9.28 0.93 4.92
C ARG A 158 -8.49 1.39 3.70
N ALA A 159 -7.45 0.66 3.33
CA ALA A 159 -6.63 0.96 2.16
C ALA A 159 -7.42 0.83 0.84
N MET A 160 -8.44 -0.05 0.80
CA MET A 160 -9.27 -0.30 -0.38
C MET A 160 -10.45 0.66 -0.57
N LEU A 161 -10.74 1.56 0.39
CA LEU A 161 -11.94 2.40 0.41
C LEU A 161 -12.14 3.24 -0.86
N ASN A 162 -11.08 3.86 -1.37
CA ASN A 162 -11.11 4.74 -2.55
C ASN A 162 -10.79 4.02 -3.86
N GLU A 163 -10.94 2.69 -3.93
CA GLU A 163 -10.66 1.89 -5.13
C GLU A 163 -9.26 2.17 -5.70
N PRO A 164 -8.20 1.97 -4.91
CA PRO A 164 -6.86 2.34 -5.31
C PRO A 164 -6.40 1.52 -6.52
N GLN A 165 -5.55 2.12 -7.35
CA GLN A 165 -4.92 1.45 -8.48
C GLN A 165 -3.76 0.55 -8.04
N ILE A 166 -3.17 0.86 -6.88
CA ILE A 166 -2.07 0.11 -6.27
C ILE A 166 -2.16 0.14 -4.74
N LEU A 167 -1.80 -0.96 -4.10
CA LEU A 167 -1.53 -1.04 -2.67
C LEU A 167 -0.02 -1.01 -2.42
N LEU A 168 0.42 -0.11 -1.55
CA LEU A 168 1.76 -0.08 -0.98
C LEU A 168 1.68 -0.67 0.43
N ALA A 169 2.29 -1.81 0.67
CA ALA A 169 2.27 -2.50 1.95
C ALA A 169 3.67 -2.55 2.55
N ASP A 170 3.84 -2.02 3.76
CA ASP A 170 5.12 -2.05 4.50
C ASP A 170 5.03 -3.08 5.62
N GLU A 171 5.66 -4.24 5.44
CA GLU A 171 5.71 -5.36 6.39
C GLU A 171 4.32 -5.76 6.95
N PRO A 172 3.30 -5.98 6.10
CA PRO A 172 1.91 -6.11 6.56
C PRO A 172 1.62 -7.34 7.42
N THR A 173 2.57 -8.26 7.54
CA THR A 173 2.46 -9.49 8.32
C THR A 173 3.50 -9.58 9.43
N GLY A 174 4.32 -8.55 9.62
CA GLY A 174 5.49 -8.58 10.52
C GLY A 174 5.14 -8.80 12.00
N ASN A 175 3.94 -8.44 12.43
CA ASN A 175 3.46 -8.58 13.81
C ASN A 175 2.44 -9.74 13.99
N LEU A 176 2.37 -10.67 13.03
CA LEU A 176 1.36 -11.73 13.01
C LEU A 176 2.01 -13.12 13.05
N ASP A 177 1.32 -14.08 13.64
CA ASP A 177 1.70 -15.49 13.55
C ASP A 177 1.74 -15.97 12.09
N PRO A 178 2.58 -16.96 11.75
CA PRO A 178 2.77 -17.42 10.38
C PRO A 178 1.47 -17.86 9.69
N GLU A 179 0.58 -18.57 10.40
CA GLU A 179 -0.71 -19.03 9.85
C GLU A 179 -1.65 -17.85 9.53
N VAL A 180 -1.67 -16.85 10.42
CA VAL A 180 -2.45 -15.61 10.21
C VAL A 180 -1.83 -14.81 9.06
N GLY A 181 -0.49 -14.78 8.98
CA GLY A 181 0.24 -14.16 7.86
C GLY A 181 -0.18 -14.74 6.52
N ASP A 182 -0.34 -16.08 6.41
CA ASP A 182 -0.82 -16.74 5.19
C ASP A 182 -2.23 -16.30 4.79
N GLN A 183 -3.13 -16.18 5.77
CA GLN A 183 -4.48 -15.69 5.51
C GLN A 183 -4.47 -14.24 5.00
N ILE A 184 -3.61 -13.39 5.54
CA ILE A 184 -3.42 -12.02 5.05
C ILE A 184 -2.86 -12.02 3.62
N MET A 185 -1.89 -12.88 3.31
CA MET A 185 -1.37 -13.01 1.95
C MET A 185 -2.44 -13.45 0.95
N GLN A 186 -3.37 -14.33 1.35
CA GLN A 186 -4.51 -14.73 0.51
C GLN A 186 -5.45 -13.54 0.23
N VAL A 187 -5.68 -12.66 1.22
CA VAL A 187 -6.45 -11.42 1.02
C VAL A 187 -5.77 -10.54 -0.03
N PHE A 188 -4.45 -10.32 0.08
CA PHE A 188 -3.70 -9.55 -0.93
C PHE A 188 -3.80 -10.19 -2.32
N ARG A 189 -3.69 -11.53 -2.42
CA ARG A 189 -3.85 -12.22 -3.71
C ARG A 189 -5.25 -12.05 -4.31
N THR A 190 -6.29 -12.11 -3.49
CA THR A 190 -7.66 -11.86 -3.94
C THR A 190 -7.82 -10.44 -4.50
N ILE A 191 -7.27 -9.44 -3.80
CA ILE A 191 -7.28 -8.04 -4.24
C ILE A 191 -6.49 -7.87 -5.55
N ASN A 192 -5.33 -8.50 -5.65
CA ASN A 192 -4.50 -8.44 -6.85
C ASN A 192 -5.18 -9.10 -8.06
N ASN A 193 -5.81 -10.26 -7.88
CA ASN A 193 -6.56 -10.95 -8.93
C ASN A 193 -7.77 -10.13 -9.42
N ALA A 194 -8.28 -9.22 -8.59
CA ALA A 194 -9.33 -8.25 -8.99
C ALA A 194 -8.76 -7.05 -9.78
N GLY A 195 -7.43 -7.00 -10.02
CA GLY A 195 -6.78 -6.01 -10.89
C GLY A 195 -6.02 -4.90 -10.16
N THR A 196 -6.02 -4.84 -8.83
CA THR A 196 -5.23 -3.86 -8.07
C THR A 196 -3.75 -4.29 -8.06
N ALA A 197 -2.83 -3.41 -8.46
CA ALA A 197 -1.40 -3.67 -8.33
C ALA A 197 -0.98 -3.70 -6.86
N ILE A 198 0.10 -4.42 -6.53
CA ILE A 198 0.60 -4.52 -5.16
C ILE A 198 2.13 -4.40 -5.16
N LEU A 199 2.65 -3.48 -4.35
CA LEU A 199 4.06 -3.43 -3.98
C LEU A 199 4.16 -3.70 -2.48
N MET A 200 4.71 -4.85 -2.10
CA MET A 200 4.80 -5.30 -0.72
C MET A 200 6.24 -5.38 -0.24
N ALA A 201 6.62 -4.50 0.68
CA ALA A 201 7.87 -4.63 1.41
C ALA A 201 7.76 -5.77 2.43
N THR A 202 8.71 -6.69 2.40
CA THR A 202 8.80 -7.79 3.38
C THR A 202 10.24 -8.29 3.52
N HIS A 203 10.57 -8.81 4.68
CA HIS A 203 11.78 -9.58 4.92
C HIS A 203 11.50 -11.09 5.04
N ASN A 204 10.25 -11.51 4.93
CA ASN A 204 9.86 -12.93 5.02
C ASN A 204 10.03 -13.63 3.67
N HIS A 205 11.13 -14.34 3.52
CA HIS A 205 11.47 -15.08 2.30
C HIS A 205 10.56 -16.30 2.05
N ASP A 206 9.85 -16.82 3.06
CA ASP A 206 8.96 -17.96 2.87
C ASP A 206 7.71 -17.59 2.08
N PHE A 207 7.26 -16.33 2.17
CA PHE A 207 6.17 -15.84 1.33
C PHE A 207 6.53 -15.86 -0.16
N LEU A 208 7.79 -15.57 -0.52
CA LEU A 208 8.23 -15.58 -1.92
C LEU A 208 8.12 -16.98 -2.53
N LYS A 209 8.33 -18.05 -1.74
CA LYS A 209 8.20 -19.44 -2.17
C LYS A 209 6.74 -19.86 -2.30
N ARG A 210 5.90 -19.49 -1.31
CA ARG A 210 4.49 -19.91 -1.24
C ARG A 210 3.57 -19.06 -2.11
N PHE A 211 3.93 -17.79 -2.31
CA PHE A 211 3.18 -16.82 -3.11
C PHE A 211 4.11 -16.16 -4.14
N PRO A 212 4.58 -16.89 -5.17
CA PRO A 212 5.60 -16.40 -6.10
C PRO A 212 5.11 -15.15 -6.85
N ALA A 213 6.00 -14.14 -6.95
CA ALA A 213 5.82 -12.91 -7.69
C ALA A 213 7.20 -12.29 -8.00
N ARG A 214 7.24 -11.28 -8.86
CA ARG A 214 8.47 -10.55 -9.18
C ARG A 214 9.04 -9.90 -7.92
N VAL A 215 10.37 -9.83 -7.84
CA VAL A 215 11.10 -9.31 -6.69
C VAL A 215 11.96 -8.12 -7.10
N ILE A 216 11.87 -7.05 -6.32
CA ILE A 216 12.80 -5.92 -6.32
C ILE A 216 13.59 -6.02 -5.01
N LYS A 217 14.92 -6.04 -5.09
CA LYS A 217 15.79 -6.17 -3.93
C LYS A 217 16.50 -4.86 -3.64
N CYS A 218 16.33 -4.34 -2.41
CA CYS A 218 17.09 -3.19 -1.89
C CYS A 218 18.36 -3.69 -1.20
N GLU A 219 19.51 -3.42 -1.79
CA GLU A 219 20.82 -3.77 -1.24
C GLU A 219 21.90 -2.79 -1.66
N ASN A 220 22.94 -2.65 -0.83
CA ASN A 220 24.12 -1.81 -1.13
C ASN A 220 23.78 -0.37 -1.56
N GLY A 221 22.68 0.19 -1.04
CA GLY A 221 22.25 1.55 -1.41
C GLY A 221 21.61 1.68 -2.79
N GLY A 222 21.19 0.59 -3.42
CA GLY A 222 20.50 0.58 -4.70
C GLY A 222 19.38 -0.46 -4.76
N VAL A 223 18.80 -0.66 -5.96
CA VAL A 223 17.80 -1.70 -6.22
C VAL A 223 18.25 -2.61 -7.36
N THR A 224 17.97 -3.91 -7.23
CA THR A 224 18.16 -4.91 -8.29
C THR A 224 16.86 -5.66 -8.55
N MET A 225 16.63 -6.08 -9.78
CA MET A 225 15.43 -6.84 -10.19
C MET A 225 15.79 -8.30 -10.42
N SER A 226 14.95 -9.21 -9.97
CA SER A 226 15.07 -10.66 -10.21
C SER A 226 13.71 -11.26 -10.57
#